data_8f52ce42ade89d178f5fa76b5c4cc335
#
_entry.id   8f52ce42ade89d178f5fa76b5c4cc335
#
_cell.length_a   1.000
_cell.length_b   1.000
_cell.length_c   1.000
_cell.angle_alpha   90.00
_cell.angle_beta   90.00
_cell.angle_gamma   90.00
#
_symmetry.space_group_name_H-M   'P 1'
#
loop_
_entity.id
_entity.type
_entity.pdbx_description
1 polymer ?
#
loop_
_entity_poly.entity_id
_entity_poly.type
_entity_poly.pdbx_seq_one_letter_code
_entity_poly.pdbx_strand_id
1 'polypeptide(L)'
;MIFNKLYGGFTMKKAKTAVALGAFIALGLGAKVEAETVPQTGVNRIHFINTKGSPGTDAILLESNGHYALIDMGEDYDFPDGSNPLYPFRGGITTSNFYAIEDRLFRHLDQVGVPKLDFMLGTHVHSDHIGGADEVLQRYKVDKFYLKRYSDDRITSQGGLWDNLFNYNNALNAAKKYGVNVVQDISDKDSHFKLGDMDIQLYNYKNEYGPDGKLKKVYDDNPNSIVAVVTVNGKKIYLGGDLDNVYGAEDRLGPQIGKVDLMKWN
;
A
#
# COMPACT_ATOMS: atom_id res chain seq x y z
N MET A 1 -69.58 -9.33 -18.50
CA MET A 1 -69.57 -8.68 -17.19
C MET A 1 -68.19 -8.12 -17.00
N ILE A 2 -67.94 -6.96 -17.48
CA ILE A 2 -67.89 -5.59 -16.99
C ILE A 2 -67.26 -5.57 -15.56
N PHE A 3 -66.04 -5.11 -15.44
CA PHE A 3 -65.67 -4.04 -14.53
C PHE A 3 -64.39 -3.32 -14.98
N ASN A 4 -64.55 -2.04 -15.08
CA ASN A 4 -63.63 -1.01 -15.57
C ASN A 4 -62.67 -0.52 -14.44
N LYS A 5 -61.44 -0.22 -14.86
CA LYS A 5 -60.63 1.00 -14.63
C LYS A 5 -60.63 1.70 -13.26
N LEU A 6 -59.42 1.92 -12.81
CA LEU A 6 -58.96 3.25 -12.39
C LEU A 6 -57.44 3.30 -12.40
N TYR A 7 -56.86 4.00 -13.39
CA TYR A 7 -55.44 4.40 -13.43
C TYR A 7 -55.31 5.78 -12.77
N GLY A 8 -54.54 5.87 -11.71
CA GLY A 8 -54.03 7.12 -11.19
C GLY A 8 -52.64 7.40 -11.74
N GLY A 9 -52.52 8.38 -12.65
CA GLY A 9 -51.25 8.77 -13.22
C GLY A 9 -50.38 9.57 -12.25
N PHE A 10 -49.17 9.10 -12.01
CA PHE A 10 -48.10 9.89 -11.38
C PHE A 10 -47.23 10.49 -12.50
N THR A 11 -47.30 11.78 -12.68
CA THR A 11 -46.41 12.55 -13.56
C THR A 11 -45.06 12.77 -12.89
N MET A 12 -44.03 12.04 -13.32
CA MET A 12 -42.64 12.34 -12.95
C MET A 12 -42.17 13.56 -13.77
N LYS A 13 -41.84 14.65 -13.09
CA LYS A 13 -41.13 15.78 -13.68
C LYS A 13 -39.68 15.33 -13.99
N LYS A 14 -39.34 15.25 -15.27
CA LYS A 14 -37.99 15.06 -15.74
C LYS A 14 -37.18 16.32 -15.46
N ALA A 15 -36.22 16.26 -14.57
CA ALA A 15 -35.17 17.25 -14.48
C ALA A 15 -34.24 17.09 -15.67
N LYS A 16 -34.18 18.10 -16.53
CA LYS A 16 -33.23 18.17 -17.63
C LYS A 16 -31.90 18.66 -17.09
N THR A 17 -30.94 17.76 -16.93
CA THR A 17 -29.53 18.16 -16.75
C THR A 17 -29.01 18.55 -18.12
N ALA A 18 -28.75 19.83 -18.33
CA ALA A 18 -28.13 20.35 -19.55
C ALA A 18 -26.62 20.02 -19.47
N VAL A 19 -26.20 19.07 -20.32
CA VAL A 19 -24.78 18.85 -20.60
C VAL A 19 -24.40 19.87 -21.68
N ALA A 20 -23.64 20.89 -21.30
CA ALA A 20 -23.07 21.83 -22.26
C ALA A 20 -21.88 21.16 -22.95
N LEU A 21 -22.10 20.68 -24.19
CA LEU A 21 -21.03 20.17 -25.05
C LEU A 21 -20.38 21.38 -25.75
N GLY A 22 -19.32 21.91 -25.16
CA GLY A 22 -18.48 22.92 -25.78
C GLY A 22 -17.53 22.29 -26.80
N ALA A 23 -17.82 22.39 -28.08
CA ALA A 23 -16.89 22.03 -29.14
C ALA A 23 -15.81 23.09 -29.27
N PHE A 24 -14.59 22.84 -28.77
CA PHE A 24 -13.43 23.64 -29.12
C PHE A 24 -12.71 23.02 -30.30
N ILE A 25 -12.72 23.75 -31.42
CA ILE A 25 -11.84 23.48 -32.57
C ILE A 25 -10.45 24.03 -32.20
N ALA A 26 -9.51 23.15 -31.84
CA ALA A 26 -8.13 23.50 -31.65
C ALA A 26 -7.32 23.18 -32.90
N LEU A 27 -6.85 24.21 -33.57
CA LEU A 27 -5.78 24.15 -34.57
C LEU A 27 -4.48 23.73 -33.94
N GLY A 28 -3.85 22.72 -34.51
CA GLY A 28 -2.66 22.01 -34.12
C GLY A 28 -1.54 22.77 -33.38
N LEU A 29 -1.30 22.32 -32.20
CA LEU A 29 -0.01 22.16 -31.54
C LEU A 29 -0.24 21.11 -30.45
N GLY A 30 0.44 19.97 -30.55
CA GLY A 30 0.21 18.79 -29.71
C GLY A 30 0.56 19.00 -28.24
N ALA A 31 -0.32 19.67 -27.51
CA ALA A 31 -0.35 19.57 -26.06
C ALA A 31 -1.29 18.40 -25.70
N LYS A 32 -0.72 17.35 -25.11
CA LYS A 32 -1.53 16.35 -24.39
C LYS A 32 -2.31 17.12 -23.32
N VAL A 33 -3.61 17.27 -23.52
CA VAL A 33 -4.52 17.67 -22.45
C VAL A 33 -4.61 16.42 -21.57
N GLU A 34 -3.84 16.37 -20.49
CA GLU A 34 -4.10 15.47 -19.39
C GLU A 34 -5.47 15.86 -18.84
N ALA A 35 -6.42 14.95 -18.95
CA ALA A 35 -7.71 15.13 -18.29
C ALA A 35 -7.44 15.22 -16.80
N GLU A 36 -7.59 16.41 -16.20
CA GLU A 36 -7.65 16.54 -14.74
C GLU A 36 -8.79 15.64 -14.27
N THR A 37 -8.42 14.52 -13.64
CA THR A 37 -9.39 13.67 -12.94
C THR A 37 -9.90 14.49 -11.76
N VAL A 38 -11.16 14.93 -11.83
CA VAL A 38 -11.82 15.61 -10.71
C VAL A 38 -11.84 14.62 -9.54
N PRO A 39 -11.22 14.94 -8.39
CA PRO A 39 -11.24 14.05 -7.23
C PRO A 39 -12.68 13.67 -6.88
N GLN A 40 -12.97 12.37 -6.77
CA GLN A 40 -14.29 11.91 -6.36
C GLN A 40 -14.47 12.20 -4.86
N THR A 41 -15.22 13.23 -4.53
CA THR A 41 -15.56 13.55 -3.14
C THR A 41 -16.58 12.55 -2.58
N GLY A 42 -16.45 12.19 -1.31
CA GLY A 42 -17.36 11.27 -0.61
C GLY A 42 -17.04 9.78 -0.80
N VAL A 43 -15.91 9.45 -1.43
CA VAL A 43 -15.49 8.06 -1.63
C VAL A 43 -14.43 7.67 -0.62
N ASN A 44 -14.69 6.58 0.09
CA ASN A 44 -13.72 5.93 0.98
C ASN A 44 -13.69 4.44 0.64
N ARG A 45 -12.55 3.93 0.17
CA ARG A 45 -12.35 2.53 -0.22
C ARG A 45 -11.01 2.01 0.27
N ILE A 46 -10.98 0.73 0.58
CA ILE A 46 -9.76 -0.04 0.79
C ILE A 46 -9.78 -1.15 -0.26
N HIS A 47 -8.80 -1.12 -1.16
CA HIS A 47 -8.69 -2.07 -2.25
C HIS A 47 -7.62 -3.10 -1.88
N PHE A 48 -8.03 -4.32 -1.62
CA PHE A 48 -7.12 -5.46 -1.57
C PHE A 48 -6.81 -5.88 -3.00
N ILE A 49 -5.61 -5.61 -3.48
CA ILE A 49 -5.26 -5.86 -4.87
C ILE A 49 -5.12 -7.36 -5.07
N ASN A 50 -5.82 -7.85 -6.09
CA ASN A 50 -6.00 -9.26 -6.31
C ASN A 50 -4.70 -10.03 -6.51
N THR A 51 -4.39 -10.88 -5.57
CA THR A 51 -3.25 -11.79 -5.57
C THR A 51 -3.61 -13.18 -6.10
N LYS A 52 -4.69 -13.32 -6.84
CA LYS A 52 -5.18 -14.61 -7.35
C LYS A 52 -4.06 -15.42 -8.02
N GLY A 53 -3.72 -16.54 -7.42
CA GLY A 53 -2.65 -17.42 -7.88
C GLY A 53 -1.27 -17.04 -7.33
N SER A 54 -1.16 -16.00 -6.49
CA SER A 54 0.06 -15.59 -5.82
C SER A 54 -0.22 -15.58 -4.31
N PRO A 55 -0.10 -16.70 -3.62
CA PRO A 55 -0.30 -16.75 -2.17
C PRO A 55 0.81 -15.94 -1.46
N GLY A 56 0.44 -15.21 -0.43
CA GLY A 56 1.39 -14.55 0.45
C GLY A 56 1.93 -13.21 -0.02
N THR A 57 1.34 -12.53 -1.02
CA THR A 57 1.79 -11.20 -1.45
C THR A 57 0.72 -10.14 -1.17
N ASP A 58 1.13 -9.01 -0.65
CA ASP A 58 0.26 -7.92 -0.23
C ASP A 58 0.47 -6.64 -1.04
N ALA A 59 -0.64 -6.09 -1.52
CA ALA A 59 -0.71 -4.72 -2.01
C ALA A 59 -2.09 -4.15 -1.73
N ILE A 60 -2.16 -3.06 -0.97
CA ILE A 60 -3.41 -2.50 -0.49
C ILE A 60 -3.46 -1.01 -0.83
N LEU A 61 -4.41 -0.61 -1.68
CA LEU A 61 -4.63 0.80 -1.99
C LEU A 61 -5.70 1.37 -1.06
N LEU A 62 -5.37 2.45 -0.39
CA LEU A 62 -6.31 3.31 0.33
C LEU A 62 -6.74 4.45 -0.58
N GLU A 63 -8.04 4.67 -0.71
CA GLU A 63 -8.65 5.76 -1.48
C GLU A 63 -9.60 6.52 -0.58
N SER A 64 -9.39 7.83 -0.41
CA SER A 64 -10.25 8.68 0.38
C SER A 64 -10.34 10.09 -0.20
N ASN A 65 -11.49 10.45 -0.76
CA ASN A 65 -11.76 11.80 -1.30
C ASN A 65 -10.70 12.32 -2.28
N GLY A 66 -10.20 11.46 -3.17
CA GLY A 66 -9.16 11.81 -4.13
C GLY A 66 -7.72 11.81 -3.56
N HIS A 67 -7.56 11.36 -2.34
CA HIS A 67 -6.28 11.05 -1.71
C HIS A 67 -6.01 9.55 -1.82
N TYR A 68 -4.76 9.18 -2.08
CA TYR A 68 -4.36 7.79 -2.33
C TYR A 68 -3.10 7.44 -1.58
N ALA A 69 -3.04 6.21 -1.07
CA ALA A 69 -1.84 5.66 -0.45
C ALA A 69 -1.73 4.16 -0.70
N LEU A 70 -0.50 3.63 -0.73
CA LEU A 70 -0.26 2.19 -0.79
C LEU A 70 0.30 1.68 0.53
N ILE A 71 -0.24 0.58 1.01
CA ILE A 71 0.34 -0.26 2.07
C ILE A 71 0.75 -1.55 1.41
N ASP A 72 2.03 -1.82 1.40
CA ASP A 72 2.73 -2.85 0.65
C ASP A 72 2.51 -2.75 -0.87
N MET A 73 3.46 -3.20 -1.65
CA MET A 73 3.52 -3.06 -3.10
C MET A 73 3.60 -4.41 -3.82
N GLY A 74 3.66 -5.49 -3.03
CA GLY A 74 3.68 -6.85 -3.52
C GLY A 74 5.00 -7.31 -4.09
N GLU A 75 5.01 -8.56 -4.55
CA GLU A 75 6.13 -9.19 -5.25
C GLU A 75 6.26 -8.64 -6.66
N ASP A 76 7.48 -8.42 -7.11
CA ASP A 76 7.84 -7.95 -8.46
C ASP A 76 8.53 -9.04 -9.30
N TYR A 77 9.20 -8.64 -10.38
CA TYR A 77 9.97 -9.53 -11.25
C TYR A 77 11.47 -9.51 -10.96
N ASP A 78 11.91 -8.63 -10.08
CA ASP A 78 13.32 -8.41 -9.78
C ASP A 78 13.79 -9.29 -8.64
N PHE A 79 14.97 -9.88 -8.82
CA PHE A 79 15.63 -10.67 -7.79
C PHE A 79 17.15 -10.64 -7.99
N PRO A 80 17.95 -10.83 -6.92
CA PRO A 80 19.40 -10.84 -7.06
C PRO A 80 19.87 -12.09 -7.83
N ASP A 81 20.72 -11.88 -8.83
CA ASP A 81 21.33 -12.96 -9.62
C ASP A 81 22.57 -13.61 -8.94
N GLY A 82 22.95 -13.12 -7.76
CA GLY A 82 24.10 -13.58 -6.99
C GLY A 82 25.46 -13.09 -7.48
N SER A 83 25.50 -12.27 -8.53
CA SER A 83 26.76 -11.69 -9.05
C SER A 83 27.36 -10.66 -8.10
N ASN A 84 26.52 -9.96 -7.35
CA ASN A 84 26.93 -9.02 -6.33
C ASN A 84 27.05 -9.72 -4.96
N PRO A 85 28.25 -9.76 -4.34
CA PRO A 85 28.45 -10.39 -3.04
C PRO A 85 27.56 -9.80 -1.92
N LEU A 86 27.08 -8.56 -2.06
CA LEU A 86 26.16 -7.94 -1.13
C LEU A 86 24.75 -8.58 -1.19
N TYR A 87 24.40 -9.12 -2.34
CA TYR A 87 23.10 -9.75 -2.62
C TYR A 87 23.29 -11.18 -3.14
N PRO A 88 23.74 -12.10 -2.30
CA PRO A 88 23.94 -13.48 -2.72
C PRO A 88 22.60 -14.13 -3.06
N PHE A 89 22.60 -14.99 -4.05
CA PHE A 89 21.42 -15.81 -4.33
C PHE A 89 21.21 -16.82 -3.19
N ARG A 90 20.07 -16.76 -2.54
CA ARG A 90 19.71 -17.61 -1.40
C ARG A 90 18.51 -18.49 -1.73
N GLY A 91 18.36 -19.62 -1.02
CA GLY A 91 17.17 -20.46 -1.13
C GLY A 91 15.92 -19.69 -0.66
N GLY A 92 14.80 -19.89 -1.35
CA GLY A 92 13.54 -19.20 -1.07
C GLY A 92 13.30 -17.91 -1.86
N ILE A 93 14.34 -17.39 -2.54
CA ILE A 93 14.15 -16.24 -3.43
C ILE A 93 13.21 -16.61 -4.56
N THR A 94 12.19 -15.79 -4.75
CA THR A 94 11.20 -15.96 -5.81
C THR A 94 11.83 -15.59 -7.16
N THR A 95 11.83 -16.57 -8.08
CA THR A 95 12.30 -16.37 -9.46
C THR A 95 11.20 -16.65 -10.48
N SER A 96 9.96 -16.70 -10.02
CA SER A 96 8.81 -17.07 -10.83
C SER A 96 7.83 -15.92 -11.00
N ASN A 97 7.44 -15.67 -12.24
CA ASN A 97 6.36 -14.71 -12.57
C ASN A 97 5.02 -15.06 -11.91
N PHE A 98 4.89 -16.24 -11.33
CA PHE A 98 3.67 -16.67 -10.64
C PHE A 98 3.38 -15.84 -9.39
N TYR A 99 4.42 -15.41 -8.66
CA TYR A 99 4.29 -14.63 -7.43
C TYR A 99 4.25 -13.13 -7.69
N ALA A 100 4.87 -12.66 -8.77
CA ALA A 100 4.89 -11.24 -9.13
C ALA A 100 3.46 -10.72 -9.42
N ILE A 101 3.13 -9.60 -8.80
CA ILE A 101 1.84 -8.92 -8.98
C ILE A 101 1.95 -7.54 -9.59
N GLU A 102 3.14 -7.09 -9.91
CA GLU A 102 3.44 -5.76 -10.43
C GLU A 102 2.50 -5.32 -11.55
N ASP A 103 2.30 -6.15 -12.59
CA ASP A 103 1.36 -5.87 -13.66
C ASP A 103 -0.09 -5.67 -13.19
N ARG A 104 -0.49 -6.38 -12.14
CA ARG A 104 -1.84 -6.29 -11.58
C ARG A 104 -1.97 -5.04 -10.73
N LEU A 105 -0.93 -4.73 -9.96
CA LEU A 105 -0.85 -3.50 -9.18
C LEU A 105 -1.02 -2.30 -10.09
N PHE A 106 -0.18 -2.15 -11.10
CA PHE A 106 -0.24 -1.00 -12.01
C PHE A 106 -1.54 -0.92 -12.78
N ARG A 107 -2.04 -2.04 -13.29
CA ARG A 107 -3.34 -2.07 -13.96
C ARG A 107 -4.47 -1.60 -13.03
N HIS A 108 -4.42 -1.99 -11.76
CA HIS A 108 -5.42 -1.57 -10.78
C HIS A 108 -5.32 -0.06 -10.48
N LEU A 109 -4.11 0.44 -10.26
CA LEU A 109 -3.87 1.88 -10.02
C LEU A 109 -4.32 2.73 -11.23
N ASP A 110 -4.06 2.26 -12.46
CA ASP A 110 -4.51 2.91 -13.69
C ASP A 110 -6.05 2.90 -13.82
N GLN A 111 -6.71 1.79 -13.49
CA GLN A 111 -8.17 1.66 -13.52
C GLN A 111 -8.85 2.58 -12.50
N VAL A 112 -8.24 2.74 -11.33
CA VAL A 112 -8.71 3.70 -10.31
C VAL A 112 -8.41 5.14 -10.71
N GLY A 113 -7.38 5.36 -11.55
CA GLY A 113 -6.94 6.68 -11.99
C GLY A 113 -6.13 7.40 -10.92
N VAL A 114 -5.24 6.67 -10.22
CA VAL A 114 -4.38 7.22 -9.18
C VAL A 114 -3.41 8.25 -9.77
N PRO A 115 -3.51 9.54 -9.43
CA PRO A 115 -2.61 10.55 -10.01
C PRO A 115 -1.27 10.67 -9.26
N LYS A 116 -1.29 10.39 -7.96
CA LYS A 116 -0.15 10.40 -7.05
C LYS A 116 -0.49 9.62 -5.78
N LEU A 117 0.51 9.31 -4.98
CA LEU A 117 0.35 8.73 -3.66
C LEU A 117 0.78 9.74 -2.58
N ASP A 118 -0.11 10.00 -1.63
CA ASP A 118 0.20 10.87 -0.48
C ASP A 118 1.22 10.18 0.43
N PHE A 119 1.17 8.86 0.50
CA PHE A 119 2.24 8.05 1.10
C PHE A 119 2.27 6.63 0.57
N MET A 120 3.42 5.99 0.77
CA MET A 120 3.62 4.55 0.75
C MET A 120 4.02 4.06 2.14
N LEU A 121 3.67 2.84 2.47
CA LEU A 121 4.06 2.16 3.70
C LEU A 121 4.51 0.74 3.35
N GLY A 122 5.79 0.44 3.50
CA GLY A 122 6.28 -0.94 3.55
C GLY A 122 6.16 -1.46 4.97
N THR A 123 5.34 -2.48 5.18
CA THR A 123 5.13 -3.02 6.53
C THR A 123 6.40 -3.65 7.07
N HIS A 124 7.09 -4.44 6.26
CA HIS A 124 8.39 -5.06 6.51
C HIS A 124 9.11 -5.32 5.17
N VAL A 125 10.29 -5.94 5.16
CA VAL A 125 11.17 -5.90 3.99
C VAL A 125 11.14 -7.15 3.10
N HIS A 126 10.22 -8.08 3.30
CA HIS A 126 10.09 -9.22 2.40
C HIS A 126 9.65 -8.77 1.00
N SER A 127 10.10 -9.49 -0.04
CA SER A 127 9.83 -9.14 -1.43
C SER A 127 8.34 -9.10 -1.78
N ASP A 128 7.58 -10.02 -1.23
CA ASP A 128 6.13 -10.10 -1.41
C ASP A 128 5.34 -8.95 -0.76
N HIS A 129 6.05 -8.01 -0.10
CA HIS A 129 5.51 -6.78 0.46
C HIS A 129 6.14 -5.51 -0.14
N ILE A 130 7.47 -5.46 -0.29
CA ILE A 130 8.13 -4.26 -0.80
C ILE A 130 8.84 -4.46 -2.14
N GLY A 131 8.73 -5.64 -2.77
CA GLY A 131 9.35 -5.91 -4.07
C GLY A 131 9.06 -4.79 -5.05
N GLY A 132 7.79 -4.54 -5.35
CA GLY A 132 7.37 -3.51 -6.31
C GLY A 132 7.52 -2.05 -5.86
N ALA A 133 8.28 -1.77 -4.79
CA ALA A 133 8.39 -0.41 -4.25
C ALA A 133 9.13 0.54 -5.19
N ASP A 134 10.20 0.09 -5.83
CA ASP A 134 11.01 0.95 -6.70
C ASP A 134 10.31 1.24 -8.04
N GLU A 135 9.52 0.31 -8.59
CA GLU A 135 8.68 0.53 -9.77
C GLU A 135 7.55 1.52 -9.46
N VAL A 136 6.92 1.41 -8.28
CA VAL A 136 5.91 2.39 -7.87
C VAL A 136 6.53 3.78 -7.74
N LEU A 137 7.71 3.89 -7.11
CA LEU A 137 8.45 5.15 -6.98
C LEU A 137 8.90 5.70 -8.33
N GLN A 138 9.18 4.83 -9.30
CA GLN A 138 9.52 5.24 -10.67
C GLN A 138 8.31 5.81 -11.42
N ARG A 139 7.12 5.26 -11.18
CA ARG A 139 5.92 5.54 -11.97
C ARG A 139 5.03 6.62 -11.37
N TYR A 140 4.99 6.72 -10.06
CA TYR A 140 4.11 7.64 -9.36
C TYR A 140 4.89 8.67 -8.54
N LYS A 141 4.37 9.89 -8.48
CA LYS A 141 4.82 10.83 -7.46
C LYS A 141 4.34 10.35 -6.10
N VAL A 142 5.27 10.21 -5.16
CA VAL A 142 5.02 9.82 -3.77
C VAL A 142 5.50 10.92 -2.85
N ASP A 143 4.64 11.41 -1.95
CA ASP A 143 5.02 12.50 -1.07
C ASP A 143 5.85 12.01 0.14
N LYS A 144 5.57 10.79 0.64
CA LYS A 144 6.26 10.20 1.78
C LYS A 144 6.31 8.67 1.68
N PHE A 145 7.41 8.06 2.12
CA PHE A 145 7.54 6.62 2.21
C PHE A 145 7.93 6.20 3.63
N TYR A 146 7.05 5.46 4.31
CA TYR A 146 7.32 4.87 5.62
C TYR A 146 7.92 3.49 5.44
N LEU A 147 9.14 3.28 5.96
CA LEU A 147 9.83 1.99 5.91
C LEU A 147 10.83 1.93 7.05
N LYS A 148 10.70 0.95 7.94
CA LYS A 148 11.64 0.78 9.07
C LYS A 148 13.05 0.48 8.59
N ARG A 149 14.03 0.72 9.45
CA ARG A 149 15.43 0.36 9.17
C ARG A 149 15.60 -1.14 9.15
N TYR A 150 16.40 -1.60 8.20
CA TYR A 150 16.72 -3.02 8.03
C TYR A 150 18.23 -3.23 7.88
N SER A 151 18.69 -4.41 8.27
CA SER A 151 20.03 -4.94 8.04
C SER A 151 19.96 -6.46 8.14
N ASP A 152 20.61 -7.19 7.27
CA ASP A 152 20.72 -8.65 7.33
C ASP A 152 21.29 -9.14 8.68
N ASP A 153 22.15 -8.35 9.31
CA ASP A 153 22.74 -8.67 10.63
C ASP A 153 21.69 -8.86 11.73
N ARG A 154 20.47 -8.32 11.57
CA ARG A 154 19.40 -8.48 12.56
C ARG A 154 18.70 -9.83 12.46
N ILE A 155 18.73 -10.48 11.29
CA ILE A 155 18.04 -11.74 11.05
C ILE A 155 18.90 -12.92 11.55
N THR A 156 18.35 -13.75 12.42
CA THR A 156 19.07 -14.89 12.99
C THR A 156 18.83 -16.20 12.24
N SER A 157 17.71 -16.32 11.53
CA SER A 157 17.44 -17.45 10.64
C SER A 157 18.04 -17.24 9.28
N GLN A 158 18.85 -18.19 8.81
CA GLN A 158 19.35 -18.17 7.43
C GLN A 158 18.23 -18.26 6.40
N GLY A 159 17.14 -18.95 6.73
CA GLY A 159 15.95 -19.05 5.88
C GLY A 159 15.13 -17.78 5.80
N GLY A 160 15.26 -16.87 6.78
CA GLY A 160 14.54 -15.58 6.81
C GLY A 160 15.33 -14.42 6.19
N LEU A 161 16.51 -14.68 5.62
CA LEU A 161 17.31 -13.64 4.95
C LEU A 161 16.84 -13.34 3.54
N TRP A 162 16.42 -14.33 2.79
CA TRP A 162 15.99 -14.24 1.39
C TRP A 162 16.72 -13.16 0.59
N ASP A 163 16.00 -12.29 -0.10
CA ASP A 163 16.49 -11.11 -0.83
C ASP A 163 16.15 -9.77 -0.16
N ASN A 164 15.85 -9.82 1.14
CA ASN A 164 15.38 -8.66 1.90
C ASN A 164 16.26 -7.42 1.72
N LEU A 165 17.59 -7.57 1.82
CA LEU A 165 18.53 -6.46 1.66
C LEU A 165 18.53 -5.89 0.23
N PHE A 166 18.29 -6.73 -0.78
CA PHE A 166 18.17 -6.32 -2.18
C PHE A 166 16.95 -5.40 -2.35
N ASN A 167 15.77 -5.87 -1.98
CA ASN A 167 14.53 -5.11 -2.09
C ASN A 167 14.56 -3.82 -1.25
N TYR A 168 15.07 -3.90 -0.03
CA TYR A 168 15.25 -2.74 0.84
C TYR A 168 16.14 -1.66 0.20
N ASN A 169 17.27 -2.06 -0.38
CA ASN A 169 18.19 -1.12 -1.03
C ASN A 169 17.63 -0.58 -2.34
N ASN A 170 16.92 -1.39 -3.15
CA ASN A 170 16.23 -0.94 -4.36
C ASN A 170 15.19 0.15 -4.01
N ALA A 171 14.35 -0.12 -3.02
CA ALA A 171 13.36 0.85 -2.54
C ALA A 171 14.00 2.17 -2.08
N LEU A 172 15.08 2.11 -1.27
CA LEU A 172 15.78 3.31 -0.80
C LEU A 172 16.49 4.08 -1.94
N ASN A 173 17.12 3.35 -2.86
CA ASN A 173 17.79 3.95 -4.00
C ASN A 173 16.79 4.64 -4.94
N ALA A 174 15.64 4.01 -5.20
CA ALA A 174 14.57 4.61 -5.97
C ALA A 174 14.00 5.86 -5.27
N ALA A 175 13.72 5.77 -3.97
CA ALA A 175 13.25 6.92 -3.20
C ALA A 175 14.24 8.10 -3.28
N LYS A 176 15.54 7.84 -3.15
CA LYS A 176 16.59 8.85 -3.32
C LYS A 176 16.61 9.42 -4.74
N LYS A 177 16.52 8.55 -5.75
CA LYS A 177 16.54 8.93 -7.18
C LYS A 177 15.38 9.85 -7.54
N TYR A 178 14.20 9.59 -6.99
CA TYR A 178 12.98 10.35 -7.29
C TYR A 178 12.66 11.42 -6.24
N GLY A 179 13.56 11.66 -5.27
CA GLY A 179 13.44 12.73 -4.28
C GLY A 179 12.32 12.50 -3.25
N VAL A 180 11.97 11.25 -2.97
CA VAL A 180 10.93 10.90 -2.01
C VAL A 180 11.49 10.90 -0.59
N ASN A 181 10.75 11.50 0.34
CA ASN A 181 11.10 11.50 1.76
C ASN A 181 10.83 10.14 2.40
N VAL A 182 11.87 9.40 2.75
CA VAL A 182 11.76 8.12 3.47
C VAL A 182 11.81 8.36 4.97
N VAL A 183 10.74 7.96 5.67
CA VAL A 183 10.64 8.03 7.14
C VAL A 183 10.99 6.67 7.73
N GLN A 184 12.26 6.51 8.09
CA GLN A 184 12.75 5.25 8.67
C GLN A 184 12.66 5.21 10.20
N ASP A 185 12.78 6.36 10.86
CA ASP A 185 12.62 6.51 12.31
C ASP A 185 11.29 7.22 12.57
N ILE A 186 10.21 6.45 12.52
CA ILE A 186 8.85 6.95 12.68
C ILE A 186 8.67 7.42 14.13
N SER A 187 8.40 8.71 14.31
CA SER A 187 8.12 9.30 15.63
C SER A 187 6.65 9.13 16.02
N ASP A 188 6.34 9.38 17.30
CA ASP A 188 4.95 9.35 17.76
C ASP A 188 4.08 10.39 17.03
N LYS A 189 4.68 11.49 16.55
CA LYS A 189 3.98 12.51 15.74
C LYS A 189 3.70 12.02 14.31
N ASP A 190 4.58 11.19 13.76
CA ASP A 190 4.44 10.64 12.41
C ASP A 190 3.59 9.38 12.38
N SER A 191 3.23 8.83 13.54
CA SER A 191 2.47 7.57 13.63
C SER A 191 0.96 7.76 13.56
N HIS A 192 0.47 8.99 13.62
CA HIS A 192 -0.96 9.30 13.57
C HIS A 192 -1.22 10.45 12.60
N PHE A 193 -1.98 10.17 11.54
CA PHE A 193 -2.25 11.15 10.47
C PHE A 193 -3.53 10.80 9.70
N LYS A 194 -3.90 11.68 8.78
CA LYS A 194 -5.09 11.50 7.94
C LYS A 194 -4.72 11.26 6.47
N LEU A 195 -5.57 10.49 5.80
CA LEU A 195 -5.65 10.38 4.36
C LEU A 195 -7.10 10.72 3.97
N GLY A 196 -7.35 11.93 3.48
CA GLY A 196 -8.73 12.38 3.29
C GLY A 196 -9.55 12.28 4.58
N ASP A 197 -10.64 11.48 4.56
CA ASP A 197 -11.48 11.20 5.74
C ASP A 197 -10.97 10.04 6.60
N MET A 198 -10.02 9.26 6.10
CA MET A 198 -9.44 8.15 6.85
C MET A 198 -8.52 8.68 7.93
N ASP A 199 -8.70 8.19 9.15
CA ASP A 199 -7.80 8.39 10.28
C ASP A 199 -6.88 7.16 10.40
N ILE A 200 -5.57 7.38 10.33
CA ILE A 200 -4.58 6.29 10.26
C ILE A 200 -3.68 6.35 11.48
N GLN A 201 -3.69 5.30 12.27
CA GLN A 201 -2.80 5.10 13.40
C GLN A 201 -1.87 3.94 13.12
N LEU A 202 -0.56 4.20 13.15
CA LEU A 202 0.47 3.17 13.04
C LEU A 202 0.78 2.58 14.42
N TYR A 203 1.04 1.27 14.44
CA TYR A 203 1.54 0.53 15.60
C TYR A 203 2.77 -0.27 15.18
N ASN A 204 3.54 -0.74 16.15
CA ASN A 204 4.80 -1.48 15.92
C ASN A 204 5.79 -0.76 14.99
N TYR A 205 5.73 0.57 14.94
CA TYR A 205 6.47 1.39 13.96
C TYR A 205 7.88 1.78 14.42
N LYS A 206 8.21 1.63 15.71
CA LYS A 206 9.53 2.01 16.24
C LYS A 206 10.59 0.98 15.87
N ASN A 207 11.77 1.45 15.48
CA ASN A 207 12.94 0.60 15.44
C ASN A 207 13.34 0.19 16.86
N GLU A 208 13.60 -1.08 17.09
CA GLU A 208 14.12 -1.59 18.35
C GLU A 208 15.62 -1.83 18.22
N TYR A 209 16.39 -1.42 19.23
CA TYR A 209 17.83 -1.54 19.27
C TYR A 209 18.27 -2.42 20.44
N GLY A 210 19.33 -3.20 20.22
CA GLY A 210 20.01 -3.96 21.27
C GLY A 210 20.94 -3.07 22.11
N PRO A 211 21.53 -3.66 23.16
CA PRO A 211 22.50 -2.94 24.03
C PRO A 211 23.75 -2.46 23.29
N ASP A 212 24.06 -3.05 22.16
CA ASP A 212 25.19 -2.71 21.28
C ASP A 212 24.87 -1.55 20.30
N GLY A 213 23.68 -0.96 20.40
CA GLY A 213 23.21 0.10 19.51
C GLY A 213 22.83 -0.36 18.10
N LYS A 214 22.91 -1.65 17.79
CA LYS A 214 22.44 -2.22 16.53
C LYS A 214 20.96 -2.55 16.60
N LEU A 215 20.33 -2.72 15.43
CA LEU A 215 18.95 -3.21 15.37
C LEU A 215 18.82 -4.52 16.15
N LYS A 216 17.80 -4.61 16.97
CA LYS A 216 17.50 -5.79 17.78
C LYS A 216 17.37 -7.02 16.86
N LYS A 217 18.03 -8.11 17.26
CA LYS A 217 17.99 -9.36 16.53
C LYS A 217 16.60 -10.00 16.62
N VAL A 218 16.15 -10.52 15.50
CA VAL A 218 14.88 -11.22 15.33
C VAL A 218 15.11 -12.47 14.50
N TYR A 219 14.19 -13.43 14.61
CA TYR A 219 14.26 -14.67 13.84
C TYR A 219 14.08 -14.39 12.34
N ASP A 220 13.10 -13.55 12.03
CA ASP A 220 12.61 -13.19 10.71
C ASP A 220 12.11 -11.73 10.73
N ASP A 221 11.83 -11.10 9.59
CA ASP A 221 11.37 -9.70 9.60
C ASP A 221 9.85 -9.54 9.81
N ASN A 222 9.05 -10.59 9.69
CA ASN A 222 7.59 -10.57 9.95
C ASN A 222 7.22 -9.89 11.27
N PRO A 223 7.86 -10.22 12.43
CA PRO A 223 7.56 -9.56 13.70
C PRO A 223 7.79 -8.05 13.72
N ASN A 224 8.51 -7.51 12.73
CA ASN A 224 8.77 -6.08 12.60
C ASN A 224 7.71 -5.34 11.78
N SER A 225 6.73 -6.04 11.24
CA SER A 225 5.67 -5.43 10.44
C SER A 225 5.07 -4.21 11.13
N ILE A 226 5.02 -3.09 10.43
CA ILE A 226 4.26 -1.92 10.85
C ILE A 226 2.79 -2.25 10.65
N VAL A 227 2.00 -2.06 11.68
CA VAL A 227 0.55 -2.23 11.61
C VAL A 227 -0.10 -0.89 11.35
N ALA A 228 -0.96 -0.80 10.35
CA ALA A 228 -1.81 0.36 10.13
C ALA A 228 -3.25 0.05 10.57
N VAL A 229 -3.79 0.88 11.45
CA VAL A 229 -5.21 0.85 11.81
C VAL A 229 -5.88 2.05 11.16
N VAL A 230 -6.80 1.76 10.25
CA VAL A 230 -7.56 2.77 9.50
C VAL A 230 -8.95 2.89 10.11
N THR A 231 -9.32 4.11 10.50
CA THR A 231 -10.68 4.39 10.99
C THR A 231 -11.37 5.33 10.01
N VAL A 232 -12.52 4.90 9.50
CA VAL A 232 -13.34 5.69 8.57
C VAL A 232 -14.81 5.30 8.70
N ASN A 233 -15.70 6.29 8.65
CA ASN A 233 -17.16 6.07 8.78
C ASN A 233 -17.55 5.23 10.01
N GLY A 234 -16.85 5.41 11.13
CA GLY A 234 -17.08 4.66 12.37
C GLY A 234 -16.64 3.19 12.32
N LYS A 235 -15.93 2.77 11.26
CA LYS A 235 -15.36 1.44 11.09
C LYS A 235 -13.87 1.46 11.34
N LYS A 236 -13.36 0.46 12.04
CA LYS A 236 -11.94 0.27 12.34
C LYS A 236 -11.42 -0.95 11.61
N ILE A 237 -10.41 -0.74 10.78
CA ILE A 237 -9.82 -1.75 9.91
C ILE A 237 -8.35 -1.94 10.31
N TYR A 238 -7.96 -3.19 10.56
CA TYR A 238 -6.60 -3.58 10.90
C TYR A 238 -5.89 -4.13 9.66
N LEU A 239 -4.74 -3.56 9.34
CA LEU A 239 -3.85 -3.97 8.25
C LEU A 239 -2.49 -4.29 8.86
N GLY A 240 -2.23 -5.57 9.09
CA GLY A 240 -1.13 -6.04 9.94
C GLY A 240 0.16 -6.38 9.20
N GLY A 241 0.18 -6.33 7.86
CA GLY A 241 1.26 -6.96 7.12
C GLY A 241 1.34 -8.44 7.50
N ASP A 242 2.53 -8.91 7.80
CA ASP A 242 2.80 -10.27 8.26
C ASP A 242 3.19 -10.32 9.74
N LEU A 243 2.70 -9.35 10.52
CA LEU A 243 2.92 -9.37 11.97
C LEU A 243 2.50 -10.72 12.54
N ASP A 244 3.39 -11.34 13.28
CA ASP A 244 3.15 -12.57 14.02
C ASP A 244 3.33 -12.37 15.52
N ASN A 245 3.00 -13.40 16.30
CA ASN A 245 3.12 -13.37 17.76
C ASN A 245 4.39 -14.02 18.31
N VAL A 246 5.40 -14.29 17.47
CA VAL A 246 6.64 -14.99 17.89
C VAL A 246 7.32 -14.28 19.07
N TYR A 247 7.26 -12.95 19.12
CA TYR A 247 7.79 -12.14 20.22
C TYR A 247 6.70 -11.46 21.06
N GLY A 248 5.47 -12.00 21.06
CA GLY A 248 4.34 -11.45 21.81
C GLY A 248 3.86 -10.09 21.30
N ALA A 249 4.10 -9.78 20.01
CA ALA A 249 3.72 -8.50 19.44
C ALA A 249 2.19 -8.35 19.38
N GLU A 250 1.48 -9.37 18.94
CA GLU A 250 0.01 -9.37 18.87
C GLU A 250 -0.60 -9.26 20.27
N ASP A 251 -0.08 -10.01 21.25
CA ASP A 251 -0.53 -9.93 22.65
C ASP A 251 -0.37 -8.52 23.24
N ARG A 252 0.71 -7.84 22.87
CA ARG A 252 0.99 -6.46 23.30
C ARG A 252 0.13 -5.43 22.60
N LEU A 253 -0.14 -5.61 21.32
CA LEU A 253 -0.87 -4.65 20.50
C LEU A 253 -2.39 -4.83 20.60
N GLY A 254 -2.87 -6.04 20.74
CA GLY A 254 -4.30 -6.34 20.80
C GLY A 254 -5.07 -5.48 21.81
N PRO A 255 -4.63 -5.38 23.10
CA PRO A 255 -5.27 -4.50 24.08
C PRO A 255 -5.22 -3.01 23.74
N GLN A 256 -4.18 -2.54 23.01
CA GLN A 256 -4.04 -1.15 22.61
C GLN A 256 -4.95 -0.81 21.43
N ILE A 257 -5.07 -1.72 20.47
CA ILE A 257 -5.89 -1.54 19.27
C ILE A 257 -7.38 -1.76 19.62
N GLY A 258 -7.68 -2.76 20.43
CA GLY A 258 -9.03 -3.13 20.80
C GLY A 258 -9.81 -3.75 19.64
N LYS A 259 -11.14 -3.70 19.70
CA LYS A 259 -12.02 -4.31 18.71
C LYS A 259 -11.89 -3.63 17.34
N VAL A 260 -11.83 -4.44 16.29
CA VAL A 260 -11.82 -4.01 14.88
C VAL A 260 -13.02 -4.61 14.14
N ASP A 261 -13.46 -3.95 13.06
CA ASP A 261 -14.57 -4.40 12.21
C ASP A 261 -14.07 -5.31 11.08
N LEU A 262 -12.87 -5.08 10.59
CA LEU A 262 -12.19 -5.87 9.56
C LEU A 262 -10.72 -6.05 9.95
N MET A 263 -10.18 -7.23 9.67
CA MET A 263 -8.78 -7.54 9.88
C MET A 263 -8.22 -8.21 8.62
N LYS A 264 -7.11 -7.67 8.07
CA LYS A 264 -6.18 -8.40 7.22
C LYS A 264 -5.12 -8.97 8.13
N TRP A 265 -5.07 -10.26 8.17
CA TRP A 265 -4.15 -11.04 8.96
C TRP A 265 -3.39 -12.00 8.05
N ASN A 266 -2.16 -12.33 8.43
CA ASN A 266 -1.29 -13.25 7.69
C ASN A 266 -1.84 -14.68 7.70
#